data_0ae0b69e0b4965e00ec42b97eb79e560
#
_entry.id   0ae0b69e0b4965e00ec42b97eb79e560
#
_cell.length_a   1.000
_cell.length_b   1.000
_cell.length_c   1.000
_cell.angle_alpha   90.00
_cell.angle_beta   90.00
_cell.angle_gamma   90.00
#
_symmetry.space_group_name_H-M   'P 1'
#
loop_
_entity.id
_entity.type
_entity.pdbx_description
1 polymer ?
#
loop_
_entity_poly.entity_id
_entity_poly.type
_entity_poly.pdbx_seq_one_letter_code
_entity_poly.pdbx_strand_id
1 'polypeptide(L)'
;KWAGLAGLRVGYGVFPSWLMPYLWTAKQPYNVSVAASEAALAALRHADQLEEIGQKIIAERERLYAELQKVDYLEPYPSQSNFILCRVVGRDAAALKADLAKQGILIRYFNKPGLDDHIRISVGTPEQVDAVLKALKKM
;
A
#
# COMPACT_ATOMS: atom_id res chain seq x y z
N LYS A 1 -2.29 -1.18 9.08
CA LYS A 1 -2.25 -1.79 7.74
C LYS A 1 -2.02 -3.29 7.78
N TRP A 2 -1.14 -3.73 8.65
CA TRP A 2 -0.89 -5.15 8.92
C TRP A 2 -2.16 -5.97 9.15
N ALA A 3 -3.08 -5.50 9.99
CA ALA A 3 -4.34 -6.19 10.31
C ALA A 3 -5.53 -5.82 9.41
N GLY A 4 -5.35 -5.07 8.32
CA GLY A 4 -6.44 -4.64 7.44
C GLY A 4 -7.42 -3.63 8.04
N LEU A 5 -7.13 -3.06 9.20
CA LEU A 5 -8.04 -2.22 10.00
C LEU A 5 -7.96 -0.71 9.68
N ALA A 6 -7.41 -0.32 8.54
CA ALA A 6 -7.19 1.09 8.21
C ALA A 6 -8.48 1.92 8.21
N GLY A 7 -9.60 1.35 7.78
CA GLY A 7 -10.93 1.99 7.80
C GLY A 7 -11.50 2.21 9.20
N LEU A 8 -11.11 1.39 10.16
CA LEU A 8 -11.55 1.50 11.57
C LEU A 8 -10.76 2.53 12.38
N ARG A 9 -9.72 3.13 11.79
CA ARG A 9 -8.93 4.20 12.40
C ARG A 9 -8.32 3.84 13.76
N VAL A 10 -8.05 2.57 14.03
CA VAL A 10 -7.41 2.06 15.25
C VAL A 10 -5.91 1.86 15.02
N GLY A 11 -5.14 2.16 16.02
CA GLY A 11 -3.69 1.93 16.08
C GLY A 11 -3.22 2.03 17.52
N TYR A 12 -1.99 1.64 17.77
CA TYR A 12 -1.35 1.79 19.09
C TYR A 12 0.08 2.31 18.93
N GLY A 13 0.59 2.86 20.01
CA GLY A 13 1.98 3.27 20.12
C GLY A 13 2.54 2.92 21.49
N VAL A 14 3.83 2.67 21.55
CA VAL A 14 4.58 2.44 22.80
C VAL A 14 5.50 3.63 23.02
N PHE A 15 5.38 4.27 24.15
CA PHE A 15 6.09 5.50 24.46
C PHE A 15 6.75 5.42 25.83
N PRO A 16 7.84 6.18 26.07
CA PRO A 16 8.42 6.32 27.40
C PRO A 16 7.37 6.85 28.40
N SER A 17 7.39 6.36 29.63
CA SER A 17 6.40 6.70 30.66
C SER A 17 6.30 8.21 30.96
N TRP A 18 7.41 8.94 30.87
CA TRP A 18 7.44 10.39 31.07
C TRP A 18 6.62 11.17 30.02
N LEU A 19 6.45 10.62 28.82
CA LEU A 19 5.68 11.26 27.73
C LEU A 19 4.17 11.02 27.87
N MET A 20 3.76 9.96 28.58
CA MET A 20 2.35 9.56 28.67
C MET A 20 1.40 10.66 29.18
N PRO A 21 1.72 11.45 30.22
CA PRO A 21 0.83 12.55 30.68
C PRO A 21 0.54 13.57 29.58
N TYR A 22 1.53 13.92 28.77
CA TYR A 22 1.36 14.87 27.67
C TYR A 22 0.49 14.31 26.55
N LEU A 23 0.68 13.03 26.20
CA LEU A 23 -0.15 12.34 25.22
C LEU A 23 -1.61 12.21 25.67
N TRP A 24 -1.83 11.94 26.96
CA TRP A 24 -3.18 11.90 27.53
C TRP A 24 -3.86 13.26 27.47
N THR A 25 -3.15 14.35 27.69
CA THR A 25 -3.66 15.72 27.60
C THR A 25 -3.99 16.11 26.15
N ALA A 26 -3.15 15.71 25.20
CA ALA A 26 -3.32 16.04 23.77
C ALA A 26 -4.35 15.16 23.06
N LYS A 27 -4.61 13.95 23.58
CA LYS A 27 -5.52 12.98 22.99
C LYS A 27 -6.98 13.43 23.12
N GLN A 28 -7.75 13.27 22.04
CA GLN A 28 -9.19 13.44 22.10
C GLN A 28 -9.87 12.36 22.97
N PRO A 29 -10.95 12.67 23.69
CA PRO A 29 -11.55 11.76 24.67
C PRO A 29 -12.17 10.49 24.04
N TYR A 30 -12.83 10.58 22.89
CA TYR A 30 -13.60 9.48 22.27
C TYR A 30 -13.04 9.12 20.90
N ASN A 31 -11.77 8.72 20.84
CA ASN A 31 -11.05 8.55 19.58
C ASN A 31 -11.07 7.13 19.00
N VAL A 32 -11.40 6.12 19.79
CA VAL A 32 -11.49 4.72 19.35
C VAL A 32 -12.89 4.17 19.64
N SER A 33 -13.58 3.66 18.63
CA SER A 33 -14.89 3.02 18.80
C SER A 33 -14.75 1.62 19.40
N VAL A 34 -15.80 1.13 20.04
CA VAL A 34 -15.86 -0.25 20.56
C VAL A 34 -15.61 -1.26 19.43
N ALA A 35 -16.24 -1.07 18.27
CA ALA A 35 -16.04 -1.93 17.10
C ALA A 35 -14.58 -1.99 16.65
N ALA A 36 -13.88 -0.84 16.65
CA ALA A 36 -12.47 -0.77 16.30
C ALA A 36 -11.59 -1.49 17.33
N SER A 37 -11.90 -1.35 18.62
CA SER A 37 -11.19 -2.03 19.70
C SER A 37 -11.34 -3.55 19.61
N GLU A 38 -12.58 -4.04 19.47
CA GLU A 38 -12.86 -5.47 19.35
C GLU A 38 -12.21 -6.09 18.09
N ALA A 39 -12.27 -5.38 16.96
CA ALA A 39 -11.59 -5.83 15.74
C ALA A 39 -10.07 -5.90 15.92
N ALA A 40 -9.45 -4.95 16.64
CA ALA A 40 -8.03 -4.97 16.93
C ALA A 40 -7.65 -6.14 17.84
N LEU A 41 -8.46 -6.41 18.87
CA LEU A 41 -8.27 -7.58 19.76
C LEU A 41 -8.40 -8.89 18.98
N ALA A 42 -9.41 -9.01 18.13
CA ALA A 42 -9.57 -10.20 17.28
C ALA A 42 -8.37 -10.38 16.34
N ALA A 43 -7.87 -9.31 15.72
CA ALA A 43 -6.67 -9.36 14.87
C ALA A 43 -5.43 -9.83 15.64
N LEU A 44 -5.24 -9.37 16.87
CA LEU A 44 -4.11 -9.80 17.71
C LEU A 44 -4.21 -11.28 18.12
N ARG A 45 -5.43 -11.80 18.32
CA ARG A 45 -5.64 -13.23 18.61
C ARG A 45 -5.33 -14.15 17.42
N HIS A 46 -5.32 -13.61 16.23
CA HIS A 46 -5.03 -14.30 14.97
C HIS A 46 -3.77 -13.74 14.28
N ALA A 47 -2.78 -13.34 15.09
CA ALA A 47 -1.56 -12.70 14.60
C ALA A 47 -0.78 -13.57 13.62
N ASP A 48 -0.72 -14.86 13.84
CA ASP A 48 -0.05 -15.88 13.01
C ASP A 48 -0.62 -15.89 11.57
N GLN A 49 -1.95 -15.86 11.43
CA GLN A 49 -2.59 -15.77 10.11
C GLN A 49 -2.29 -14.47 9.38
N LEU A 50 -2.23 -13.36 10.13
CA LEU A 50 -1.88 -12.05 9.57
C LEU A 50 -0.41 -12.00 9.16
N GLU A 51 0.47 -12.65 9.89
CA GLU A 51 1.89 -12.77 9.52
C GLU A 51 2.06 -13.59 8.23
N GLU A 52 1.37 -14.72 8.07
CA GLU A 52 1.37 -15.48 6.81
C GLU A 52 0.92 -14.66 5.62
N ILE A 53 -0.14 -13.84 5.80
CA ILE A 53 -0.60 -12.91 4.75
C ILE A 53 0.49 -11.85 4.47
N GLY A 54 1.14 -11.34 5.50
CA GLY A 54 2.25 -10.40 5.38
C GLY A 54 3.39 -10.96 4.54
N GLN A 55 3.80 -12.21 4.79
CA GLN A 55 4.85 -12.89 4.02
C GLN A 55 4.46 -13.09 2.55
N LYS A 56 3.21 -13.43 2.26
CA LYS A 56 2.70 -13.52 0.87
C LYS A 56 2.77 -12.18 0.15
N ILE A 57 2.41 -11.08 0.83
CA ILE A 57 2.51 -9.73 0.28
C ILE A 57 3.97 -9.35 0.02
N ILE A 58 4.89 -9.70 0.91
CA ILE A 58 6.32 -9.44 0.74
C ILE A 58 6.85 -10.18 -0.50
N ALA A 59 6.55 -11.46 -0.63
CA ALA A 59 6.99 -12.27 -1.76
C ALA A 59 6.47 -11.70 -3.10
N GLU A 60 5.18 -11.35 -3.18
CA GLU A 60 4.60 -10.74 -4.37
C GLU A 60 5.12 -9.32 -4.65
N ARG A 61 5.46 -8.55 -3.63
CA ARG A 61 6.12 -7.26 -3.80
C ARG A 61 7.48 -7.39 -4.47
N GLU A 62 8.31 -8.31 -3.99
CA GLU A 62 9.64 -8.54 -4.58
C GLU A 62 9.53 -9.02 -6.03
N ARG A 63 8.58 -9.92 -6.31
CA ARG A 63 8.29 -10.37 -7.68
C ARG A 63 7.84 -9.21 -8.57
N LEU A 64 6.87 -8.43 -8.11
CA LEU A 64 6.37 -7.27 -8.83
C LEU A 64 7.48 -6.26 -9.11
N TYR A 65 8.32 -5.95 -8.11
CA TYR A 65 9.43 -5.03 -8.25
C TYR A 65 10.42 -5.48 -9.33
N ALA A 66 10.84 -6.76 -9.28
CA ALA A 66 11.77 -7.32 -10.25
C ALA A 66 11.21 -7.32 -11.70
N GLU A 67 9.90 -7.53 -11.86
CA GLU A 67 9.26 -7.49 -13.17
C GLU A 67 9.02 -6.06 -13.69
N LEU A 68 8.74 -5.10 -12.80
CA LEU A 68 8.60 -3.69 -13.19
C LEU A 68 9.92 -3.09 -13.67
N GLN A 69 11.06 -3.54 -13.15
CA GLN A 69 12.39 -3.12 -13.63
C GLN A 69 12.67 -3.53 -15.10
N LYS A 70 11.91 -4.49 -15.65
CA LYS A 70 12.02 -4.94 -17.04
C LYS A 70 11.11 -4.17 -17.99
N VAL A 71 10.36 -3.20 -17.50
CA VAL A 71 9.46 -2.36 -18.30
C VAL A 71 10.19 -1.06 -18.63
N ASP A 72 10.60 -0.87 -19.88
CA ASP A 72 11.54 0.18 -20.31
C ASP A 72 11.16 1.61 -19.94
N TYR A 73 9.88 1.87 -19.78
CA TYR A 73 9.34 3.20 -19.44
C TYR A 73 9.00 3.37 -17.95
N LEU A 74 9.40 2.42 -17.08
CA LEU A 74 9.18 2.50 -15.64
C LEU A 74 10.50 2.47 -14.87
N GLU A 75 10.63 3.37 -13.92
CA GLU A 75 11.70 3.38 -12.91
C GLU A 75 11.07 3.10 -11.53
N PRO A 76 10.98 1.83 -11.09
CA PRO A 76 10.42 1.49 -9.79
C PRO A 76 11.39 1.82 -8.66
N TYR A 77 10.85 2.41 -7.59
CA TYR A 77 11.61 2.64 -6.35
C TYR A 77 11.54 1.41 -5.43
N PRO A 78 12.64 1.08 -4.73
CA PRO A 78 12.62 0.04 -3.68
C PRO A 78 11.52 0.33 -2.65
N SER A 79 10.83 -0.71 -2.19
CA SER A 79 9.70 -0.56 -1.28
C SER A 79 9.74 -1.57 -0.13
N GLN A 80 9.39 -1.10 1.07
CA GLN A 80 9.10 -1.92 2.25
C GLN A 80 7.61 -1.86 2.61
N SER A 81 6.77 -1.37 1.70
CA SER A 81 5.33 -1.23 1.88
C SER A 81 4.56 -2.27 1.06
N ASN A 82 3.25 -2.19 1.06
CA ASN A 82 2.36 -3.02 0.23
C ASN A 82 2.07 -2.39 -1.13
N PHE A 83 2.96 -1.55 -1.63
CA PHE A 83 2.88 -0.94 -2.96
C PHE A 83 4.27 -0.60 -3.48
N ILE A 84 4.38 -0.35 -4.79
CA ILE A 84 5.58 0.16 -5.45
C ILE A 84 5.24 1.49 -6.11
N LEU A 85 6.05 2.51 -5.84
CA LEU A 85 6.03 3.78 -6.57
C LEU A 85 6.94 3.62 -7.78
N CYS A 86 6.48 4.08 -8.94
CA CYS A 86 7.27 4.07 -10.17
C CYS A 86 7.23 5.44 -10.82
N ARG A 87 8.37 5.94 -11.25
CA ARG A 87 8.44 7.03 -12.19
C ARG A 87 8.15 6.52 -13.59
N VAL A 88 7.40 7.28 -14.37
CA VAL A 88 7.08 6.99 -15.77
C VAL A 88 7.97 7.85 -16.65
N VAL A 89 8.73 7.25 -17.54
CA VAL A 89 9.73 7.91 -18.38
C VAL A 89 9.29 7.86 -19.84
N GLY A 90 9.41 8.96 -20.55
CA GLY A 90 9.14 9.05 -21.99
C GLY A 90 7.66 8.96 -22.38
N ARG A 91 6.73 8.96 -21.40
CA ARG A 91 5.27 8.97 -21.65
C ARG A 91 4.50 9.64 -20.50
N ASP A 92 3.23 9.96 -20.77
CA ASP A 92 2.35 10.62 -19.81
C ASP A 92 1.81 9.62 -18.77
N ALA A 93 2.10 9.84 -17.49
CA ALA A 93 1.66 8.97 -16.39
C ALA A 93 0.13 9.01 -16.16
N ALA A 94 -0.53 10.13 -16.44
CA ALA A 94 -1.99 10.25 -16.36
C ALA A 94 -2.65 9.44 -17.48
N ALA A 95 -2.13 9.51 -18.70
CA ALA A 95 -2.59 8.72 -19.83
C ALA A 95 -2.40 7.21 -19.56
N LEU A 96 -1.22 6.80 -19.08
CA LEU A 96 -0.95 5.41 -18.68
C LEU A 96 -1.97 4.90 -17.68
N LYS A 97 -2.27 5.68 -16.63
CA LYS A 97 -3.31 5.34 -15.64
C LYS A 97 -4.69 5.19 -16.29
N ALA A 98 -5.04 6.07 -17.23
CA ALA A 98 -6.33 6.03 -17.92
C ALA A 98 -6.45 4.78 -18.82
N ASP A 99 -5.39 4.41 -19.52
CA ASP A 99 -5.38 3.24 -20.41
C ASP A 99 -5.42 1.91 -19.63
N LEU A 100 -4.78 1.84 -18.46
CA LEU A 100 -4.93 0.70 -17.55
C LEU A 100 -6.36 0.62 -17.01
N ALA A 101 -6.97 1.74 -16.66
CA ALA A 101 -8.35 1.78 -16.16
C ALA A 101 -9.37 1.26 -17.20
N LYS A 102 -9.17 1.51 -18.50
CA LYS A 102 -9.99 0.94 -19.59
C LYS A 102 -9.92 -0.59 -19.63
N GLN A 103 -8.86 -1.18 -19.11
CA GLN A 103 -8.66 -2.63 -19.00
C GLN A 103 -9.10 -3.19 -17.63
N GLY A 104 -9.76 -2.38 -16.79
CA GLY A 104 -10.20 -2.76 -15.44
C GLY A 104 -9.09 -2.75 -14.38
N ILE A 105 -7.89 -2.22 -14.70
CA ILE A 105 -6.76 -2.15 -13.80
C ILE A 105 -6.67 -0.75 -13.21
N LEU A 106 -6.94 -0.64 -11.90
CA LEU A 106 -6.96 0.63 -11.20
C LEU A 106 -5.66 0.83 -10.40
N ILE A 107 -4.86 1.79 -10.84
CA ILE A 107 -3.63 2.23 -10.16
C ILE A 107 -3.76 3.66 -9.66
N ARG A 108 -2.86 4.08 -8.79
CA ARG A 108 -2.82 5.47 -8.32
C ARG A 108 -1.90 6.31 -9.20
N TYR A 109 -2.39 7.47 -9.60
CA TYR A 109 -1.65 8.58 -10.18
C TYR A 109 -1.73 9.80 -9.26
N PHE A 110 -0.74 10.68 -9.30
CA PHE A 110 -0.66 11.88 -8.45
C PHE A 110 -0.56 13.13 -9.32
N ASN A 111 -1.63 13.91 -9.38
CA ASN A 111 -1.60 15.22 -10.02
C ASN A 111 -1.05 16.27 -9.04
N LYS A 112 0.26 16.20 -8.75
CA LYS A 112 0.96 17.09 -7.82
C LYS A 112 2.38 17.35 -8.33
N PRO A 113 2.91 18.59 -8.21
CA PRO A 113 4.30 18.88 -8.56
C PRO A 113 5.28 17.90 -7.91
N GLY A 114 6.20 17.36 -8.70
CA GLY A 114 7.20 16.38 -8.26
C GLY A 114 6.70 14.91 -8.15
N LEU A 115 5.42 14.67 -8.47
CA LEU A 115 4.82 13.33 -8.54
C LEU A 115 3.92 13.15 -9.77
N ASP A 116 3.83 14.15 -10.63
CA ASP A 116 2.99 14.18 -11.83
C ASP A 116 3.50 13.25 -12.96
N ASP A 117 4.73 12.78 -12.84
CA ASP A 117 5.32 11.72 -13.66
C ASP A 117 5.34 10.34 -12.94
N HIS A 118 4.60 10.18 -11.83
CA HIS A 118 4.63 8.96 -11.03
C HIS A 118 3.28 8.24 -10.98
N ILE A 119 3.37 6.91 -10.93
CA ILE A 119 2.27 6.00 -10.62
C ILE A 119 2.62 5.16 -9.40
N ARG A 120 1.59 4.68 -8.69
CA ARG A 120 1.76 3.74 -7.58
C ARG A 120 0.90 2.51 -7.82
N ILE A 121 1.54 1.36 -7.77
CA ILE A 121 0.91 0.06 -7.96
C ILE A 121 0.87 -0.64 -6.60
N SER A 122 -0.33 -0.98 -6.12
CA SER A 122 -0.49 -1.78 -4.90
C SER A 122 -0.19 -3.25 -5.20
N VAL A 123 0.43 -3.93 -4.25
CA VAL A 123 0.63 -5.38 -4.33
C VAL A 123 -0.72 -6.06 -4.16
N GLY A 124 -1.08 -6.91 -5.09
CA GLY A 124 -2.29 -7.71 -5.10
C GLY A 124 -2.02 -9.21 -4.92
N THR A 125 -3.00 -10.04 -5.26
CA THR A 125 -2.79 -11.49 -5.40
C THR A 125 -1.88 -11.79 -6.59
N PRO A 126 -1.30 -13.01 -6.70
CA PRO A 126 -0.49 -13.38 -7.86
C PRO A 126 -1.18 -13.11 -9.20
N GLU A 127 -2.48 -13.43 -9.31
CA GLU A 127 -3.28 -13.25 -10.53
C GLU A 127 -3.44 -11.74 -10.86
N GLN A 128 -3.61 -10.90 -9.84
CA GLN A 128 -3.72 -9.45 -10.02
C GLN A 128 -2.38 -8.84 -10.43
N VAL A 129 -1.27 -9.32 -9.86
CA VAL A 129 0.08 -8.93 -10.26
C VAL A 129 0.36 -9.34 -11.69
N ASP A 130 0.00 -10.56 -12.10
CA ASP A 130 0.14 -11.02 -13.48
C ASP A 130 -0.68 -10.18 -14.46
N ALA A 131 -1.90 -9.82 -14.09
CA ALA A 131 -2.77 -8.98 -14.92
C ALA A 131 -2.16 -7.60 -15.19
N VAL A 132 -1.67 -6.92 -14.15
CA VAL A 132 -1.04 -5.59 -14.30
C VAL A 132 0.25 -5.67 -15.09
N LEU A 133 1.10 -6.67 -14.85
CA LEU A 133 2.35 -6.86 -15.59
C LEU A 133 2.09 -7.13 -17.06
N LYS A 134 1.10 -7.99 -17.38
CA LYS A 134 0.69 -8.28 -18.75
C LYS A 134 0.19 -7.03 -19.48
N ALA A 135 -0.58 -6.17 -18.80
CA ALA A 135 -1.07 -4.93 -19.38
C ALA A 135 0.08 -3.94 -19.65
N LEU A 136 0.98 -3.75 -18.68
CA LEU A 136 2.13 -2.85 -18.81
C LEU A 136 3.09 -3.26 -19.92
N LYS A 137 3.35 -4.56 -20.09
CA LYS A 137 4.25 -5.10 -21.16
C LYS A 137 3.67 -5.00 -22.57
N LYS A 138 2.37 -4.72 -22.72
CA LYS A 138 1.71 -4.56 -24.03
C LYS A 138 1.61 -3.11 -24.50
N MET A 139 1.96 -2.16 -23.65
CA MET A 139 1.90 -0.73 -23.91
C MET A 139 3.24 -0.18 -24.39
#